data_e351a091ebdbf37862bea3e658a07055
#
_entry.id   e351a091ebdbf37862bea3e658a07055
#
_cell.length_a   1.000
_cell.length_b   1.000
_cell.length_c   1.000
_cell.angle_alpha   90.00
_cell.angle_beta   90.00
_cell.angle_gamma   90.00
#
_symmetry.space_group_name_H-M   'P 1'
#
loop_
_entity.id
_entity.type
_entity.pdbx_description
1 polymer ?
#
loop_
_entity_poly.entity_id
_entity_poly.type
_entity_poly.pdbx_seq_one_letter_code
_entity_poly.pdbx_strand_id
1 'polypeptide(L)'
;MIREAIEKIVNKGDLSYDEAYTVMNEIMNGESTPTQNAAFLAALSTKSARAETTDEIAGCAAAMREHATRVETGMEVFEIVGTGGDNAKSFNISTTSALVAAAGGVKVAKHGNRAASSLSGTADCLEALGVNIRQSPAQCVRLLNEAGMCFFFAQQYHTSMKYVGPIRKELGFRTVFNILGPLTNPARPSMQLLGVYDEYLVGPLTQVLINLGVRRGMVVYGQDKLDEISLSAPTTISEIRDGWYRTSVIRPEDFGFERCAKDDLKGGTPAENAQITLDILNGAKGPKRNAVLLNAGAALYIAGKAESMKAGTVLAAELIDSGKALATLQKLIEVSNRPEAEA
;
A
#
# COMPACT_ATOMS: atom_id res chain seq x y z
N MET A 1 -1.28 8.68 29.62
CA MET A 1 -2.26 7.89 28.84
C MET A 1 -1.76 6.49 28.48
N ILE A 2 -0.48 6.31 27.95
CA ILE A 2 0.00 4.99 27.52
C ILE A 2 -0.04 3.91 28.62
N ARG A 3 0.22 4.26 29.89
CA ARG A 3 0.20 3.32 31.00
C ARG A 3 -1.22 2.78 31.28
N GLU A 4 -2.19 3.66 31.32
CA GLU A 4 -3.61 3.32 31.53
C GLU A 4 -4.15 2.50 30.36
N ALA A 5 -3.73 2.82 29.13
CA ALA A 5 -4.09 2.06 27.93
C ALA A 5 -3.52 0.64 27.98
N ILE A 6 -2.25 0.48 28.39
CA ILE A 6 -1.65 -0.85 28.56
C ILE A 6 -2.44 -1.65 29.60
N GLU A 7 -2.78 -1.06 30.75
CA GLU A 7 -3.55 -1.71 31.80
C GLU A 7 -4.92 -2.16 31.29
N LYS A 8 -5.61 -1.29 30.53
CA LYS A 8 -6.92 -1.60 29.93
C LYS A 8 -6.83 -2.78 28.95
N ILE A 9 -5.82 -2.79 28.06
CA ILE A 9 -5.62 -3.88 27.09
C ILE A 9 -5.25 -5.19 27.76
N VAL A 10 -4.38 -5.17 28.77
CA VAL A 10 -3.99 -6.37 29.56
C VAL A 10 -5.22 -6.98 30.23
N ASN A 11 -6.18 -6.16 30.68
CA ASN A 11 -7.47 -6.59 31.20
C ASN A 11 -8.50 -6.93 30.10
N LYS A 12 -8.07 -7.10 28.85
CA LYS A 12 -8.90 -7.47 27.70
C LYS A 12 -9.93 -6.41 27.27
N GLY A 13 -9.72 -5.15 27.67
CA GLY A 13 -10.52 -4.02 27.21
C GLY A 13 -10.02 -3.51 25.86
N ASP A 14 -10.94 -2.96 25.06
CA ASP A 14 -10.64 -2.31 23.80
C ASP A 14 -10.41 -0.81 24.04
N LEU A 15 -9.46 -0.22 23.30
CA LEU A 15 -9.31 1.24 23.31
C LEU A 15 -10.34 1.87 22.39
N SER A 16 -10.85 3.03 22.81
CA SER A 16 -11.57 3.89 21.90
C SER A 16 -10.62 4.52 20.86
N TYR A 17 -11.19 5.12 19.82
CA TYR A 17 -10.44 5.89 18.84
C TYR A 17 -9.54 6.95 19.50
N ASP A 18 -10.11 7.74 20.44
CA ASP A 18 -9.40 8.83 21.13
C ASP A 18 -8.27 8.33 22.03
N GLU A 19 -8.48 7.20 22.72
CA GLU A 19 -7.46 6.57 23.54
C GLU A 19 -6.31 6.06 22.66
N ALA A 20 -6.60 5.35 21.57
CA ALA A 20 -5.60 4.83 20.65
C ALA A 20 -4.83 5.97 19.94
N TYR A 21 -5.54 7.03 19.52
CA TYR A 21 -4.95 8.24 18.95
C TYR A 21 -3.97 8.89 19.94
N THR A 22 -4.41 9.12 21.19
CA THR A 22 -3.58 9.78 22.20
C THR A 22 -2.32 8.97 22.51
N VAL A 23 -2.43 7.65 22.70
CA VAL A 23 -1.28 6.80 22.96
C VAL A 23 -0.30 6.81 21.79
N MET A 24 -0.79 6.68 20.56
CA MET A 24 0.08 6.71 19.38
C MET A 24 0.74 8.09 19.23
N ASN A 25 0.05 9.17 19.56
CA ASN A 25 0.60 10.51 19.56
C ASN A 25 1.73 10.67 20.60
N GLU A 26 1.57 10.17 21.84
CA GLU A 26 2.64 10.12 22.85
C GLU A 26 3.87 9.34 22.32
N ILE A 27 3.65 8.21 21.66
CA ILE A 27 4.73 7.41 21.06
C ILE A 27 5.44 8.18 19.95
N MET A 28 4.70 8.80 19.04
CA MET A 28 5.26 9.53 17.89
C MET A 28 5.97 10.82 18.30
N ASN A 29 5.63 11.42 19.45
CA ASN A 29 6.34 12.55 20.06
C ASN A 29 7.61 12.12 20.83
N GLY A 30 7.77 10.82 21.12
CA GLY A 30 8.85 10.31 21.98
C GLY A 30 8.64 10.62 23.47
N GLU A 31 7.40 10.82 23.90
CA GLU A 31 7.00 11.08 25.30
C GLU A 31 6.90 9.81 26.13
N SER A 32 6.86 8.65 25.48
CA SER A 32 6.80 7.32 26.11
C SER A 32 8.17 6.64 26.09
N THR A 33 8.41 5.74 27.07
CA THR A 33 9.66 4.98 27.14
C THR A 33 9.64 3.79 26.16
N PRO A 34 10.83 3.28 25.73
CA PRO A 34 10.91 2.07 24.92
C PRO A 34 10.19 0.87 25.54
N THR A 35 10.26 0.71 26.87
CA THR A 35 9.57 -0.36 27.59
C THR A 35 8.05 -0.23 27.49
N GLN A 36 7.52 0.98 27.64
CA GLN A 36 6.09 1.25 27.48
C GLN A 36 5.64 0.98 26.05
N ASN A 37 6.42 1.40 25.05
CA ASN A 37 6.11 1.17 23.63
C ASN A 37 6.09 -0.33 23.33
N ALA A 38 7.07 -1.09 23.81
CA ALA A 38 7.10 -2.55 23.62
C ALA A 38 5.90 -3.24 24.32
N ALA A 39 5.58 -2.83 25.55
CA ALA A 39 4.44 -3.37 26.29
C ALA A 39 3.11 -3.08 25.58
N PHE A 40 2.91 -1.83 25.11
CA PHE A 40 1.72 -1.44 24.37
C PHE A 40 1.55 -2.28 23.09
N LEU A 41 2.60 -2.39 22.28
CA LEU A 41 2.57 -3.13 21.02
C LEU A 41 2.30 -4.62 21.25
N ALA A 42 2.96 -5.23 22.23
CA ALA A 42 2.76 -6.63 22.56
C ALA A 42 1.36 -6.91 23.12
N ALA A 43 0.87 -6.08 24.04
CA ALA A 43 -0.46 -6.22 24.61
C ALA A 43 -1.55 -6.08 23.56
N LEU A 44 -1.45 -5.05 22.68
CA LEU A 44 -2.39 -4.81 21.61
C LEU A 44 -2.44 -5.98 20.61
N SER A 45 -1.29 -6.52 20.23
CA SER A 45 -1.18 -7.64 19.28
C SER A 45 -1.67 -8.98 19.84
N THR A 46 -1.82 -9.11 21.16
CA THR A 46 -2.13 -10.39 21.83
C THR A 46 -3.42 -10.38 22.64
N LYS A 47 -4.16 -9.26 22.65
CA LYS A 47 -5.38 -9.14 23.47
C LYS A 47 -6.51 -10.09 23.06
N SER A 48 -6.58 -10.44 21.77
CA SER A 48 -7.58 -11.33 21.20
C SER A 48 -7.06 -12.05 19.96
N ALA A 49 -7.83 -13.00 19.42
CA ALA A 49 -7.48 -13.70 18.18
C ALA A 49 -7.42 -12.80 16.93
N ARG A 50 -8.10 -11.65 16.98
CA ARG A 50 -8.13 -10.64 15.90
C ARG A 50 -7.50 -9.32 16.35
N ALA A 51 -6.68 -9.37 17.36
CA ALA A 51 -5.89 -8.30 17.98
C ALA A 51 -6.58 -6.91 18.00
N GLU A 52 -6.36 -6.06 17.00
CA GLU A 52 -6.80 -4.68 17.00
C GLU A 52 -8.25 -4.51 16.50
N THR A 53 -8.97 -3.58 17.11
CA THR A 53 -10.31 -3.15 16.64
C THR A 53 -10.19 -2.06 15.56
N THR A 54 -11.30 -1.80 14.86
CA THR A 54 -11.38 -0.72 13.86
C THR A 54 -11.02 0.64 14.46
N ASP A 55 -11.51 0.94 15.68
CA ASP A 55 -11.23 2.21 16.37
C ASP A 55 -9.76 2.34 16.78
N GLU A 56 -9.15 1.27 17.25
CA GLU A 56 -7.74 1.24 17.60
C GLU A 56 -6.85 1.47 16.37
N ILE A 57 -7.16 0.80 15.26
CA ILE A 57 -6.42 0.99 14.00
C ILE A 57 -6.60 2.42 13.49
N ALA A 58 -7.84 2.93 13.47
CA ALA A 58 -8.15 4.25 12.96
C ALA A 58 -7.49 5.36 13.80
N GLY A 59 -7.55 5.26 15.13
CA GLY A 59 -6.90 6.21 16.05
C GLY A 59 -5.38 6.22 15.87
N CYS A 60 -4.75 5.05 15.83
CA CYS A 60 -3.32 4.94 15.59
C CYS A 60 -2.92 5.52 14.20
N ALA A 61 -3.69 5.21 13.16
CA ALA A 61 -3.42 5.73 11.81
C ALA A 61 -3.57 7.24 11.73
N ALA A 62 -4.58 7.81 12.37
CA ALA A 62 -4.81 9.25 12.41
C ALA A 62 -3.65 9.99 13.09
N ALA A 63 -3.20 9.54 14.25
CA ALA A 63 -2.04 10.11 14.94
C ALA A 63 -0.77 10.03 14.06
N MET A 64 -0.49 8.89 13.44
CA MET A 64 0.66 8.76 12.55
C MET A 64 0.58 9.70 11.33
N ARG A 65 -0.61 9.93 10.77
CA ARG A 65 -0.81 10.88 9.66
C ARG A 65 -0.48 12.32 10.05
N GLU A 66 -0.71 12.71 11.29
CA GLU A 66 -0.40 14.06 11.77
C GLU A 66 1.10 14.25 11.98
N HIS A 67 1.81 13.19 12.35
CA HIS A 67 3.27 13.20 12.48
C HIS A 67 4.02 12.98 11.16
N ALA A 68 3.33 12.65 10.09
CA ALA A 68 3.94 12.53 8.76
C ALA A 68 4.19 13.91 8.14
N THR A 69 5.24 14.01 7.33
CA THR A 69 5.43 15.18 6.45
C THR A 69 4.30 15.19 5.42
N ARG A 70 3.30 16.05 5.63
CA ARG A 70 2.14 16.15 4.75
C ARG A 70 2.52 16.71 3.38
N VAL A 71 1.89 16.17 2.32
CA VAL A 71 2.05 16.65 0.95
C VAL A 71 0.71 17.05 0.38
N GLU A 72 0.53 18.36 0.18
CA GLU A 72 -0.66 18.92 -0.48
C GLU A 72 -0.46 18.85 -1.99
N THR A 73 -1.14 17.90 -2.62
CA THR A 73 -0.97 17.68 -4.07
C THR A 73 -1.82 18.60 -4.94
N GLY A 74 -2.89 19.19 -4.38
CA GLY A 74 -3.87 19.99 -5.13
C GLY A 74 -4.71 19.17 -6.12
N MET A 75 -4.63 17.85 -6.10
CA MET A 75 -5.33 16.95 -7.02
C MET A 75 -5.83 15.69 -6.31
N GLU A 76 -6.82 15.02 -6.90
CA GLU A 76 -7.22 13.70 -6.43
C GLU A 76 -6.14 12.68 -6.79
N VAL A 77 -5.67 11.96 -5.78
CA VAL A 77 -4.64 10.93 -5.95
C VAL A 77 -5.15 9.56 -5.56
N PHE A 78 -4.53 8.56 -6.16
CA PHE A 78 -4.79 7.15 -5.95
C PHE A 78 -3.57 6.46 -5.35
N GLU A 79 -3.78 5.52 -4.45
CA GLU A 79 -2.75 4.64 -3.93
C GLU A 79 -3.05 3.18 -4.25
N ILE A 80 -2.01 2.42 -4.59
CA ILE A 80 -2.02 0.97 -4.67
C ILE A 80 -0.89 0.41 -3.80
N VAL A 81 -1.27 -0.38 -2.80
CA VAL A 81 -0.34 -0.84 -1.76
C VAL A 81 -0.85 -2.11 -1.10
N GLY A 82 0.05 -2.99 -0.69
CA GLY A 82 -0.25 -4.11 0.21
C GLY A 82 0.29 -3.85 1.62
N THR A 83 -0.27 -4.56 2.60
CA THR A 83 0.26 -4.57 3.97
C THR A 83 1.64 -5.20 4.05
N GLY A 84 1.97 -6.03 3.07
CA GLY A 84 3.11 -6.93 3.16
C GLY A 84 2.89 -8.04 4.20
N GLY A 85 3.93 -8.84 4.43
CA GLY A 85 3.89 -9.87 5.46
C GLY A 85 3.08 -11.13 5.09
N ASP A 86 2.64 -11.27 3.86
CA ASP A 86 1.92 -12.42 3.33
C ASP A 86 2.81 -13.65 3.09
N ASN A 87 4.13 -13.48 3.15
CA ASN A 87 5.15 -14.50 2.86
C ASN A 87 5.06 -15.11 1.44
N ALA A 88 4.35 -14.49 0.53
CA ALA A 88 4.19 -14.99 -0.85
C ALA A 88 5.47 -14.85 -1.67
N LYS A 89 6.36 -13.93 -1.30
CA LYS A 89 7.58 -13.59 -2.05
C LYS A 89 7.30 -13.23 -3.51
N SER A 90 6.12 -12.63 -3.76
CA SER A 90 5.72 -12.18 -5.08
C SER A 90 6.68 -11.09 -5.61
N PHE A 91 6.76 -10.97 -6.93
CA PHE A 91 7.39 -9.80 -7.53
C PHE A 91 6.59 -8.52 -7.17
N ASN A 92 7.13 -7.35 -7.47
CA ASN A 92 6.49 -6.08 -7.11
C ASN A 92 5.23 -5.80 -7.95
N ILE A 93 4.16 -6.60 -7.76
CA ILE A 93 2.89 -6.53 -8.50
C ILE A 93 2.29 -5.13 -8.42
N SER A 94 2.07 -4.60 -7.21
CA SER A 94 1.46 -3.28 -7.02
C SER A 94 2.30 -2.15 -7.60
N THR A 95 3.64 -2.26 -7.58
CA THR A 95 4.54 -1.25 -8.17
C THR A 95 4.42 -1.22 -9.69
N THR A 96 4.44 -2.40 -10.33
CA THR A 96 4.27 -2.51 -11.78
C THR A 96 2.87 -2.06 -12.21
N SER A 97 1.84 -2.43 -11.44
CA SER A 97 0.44 -2.02 -11.67
C SER A 97 0.26 -0.49 -11.53
N ALA A 98 0.99 0.14 -10.60
CA ALA A 98 1.01 1.60 -10.41
C ALA A 98 1.47 2.34 -11.68
N LEU A 99 2.52 1.84 -12.35
CA LEU A 99 3.03 2.40 -13.60
C LEU A 99 1.99 2.30 -14.73
N VAL A 100 1.30 1.15 -14.82
CA VAL A 100 0.23 0.95 -15.81
C VAL A 100 -0.96 1.86 -15.53
N ALA A 101 -1.37 1.98 -14.26
CA ALA A 101 -2.46 2.89 -13.87
C ALA A 101 -2.12 4.36 -14.17
N ALA A 102 -0.88 4.77 -13.88
CA ALA A 102 -0.40 6.12 -14.20
C ALA A 102 -0.41 6.39 -15.71
N ALA A 103 -0.03 5.41 -16.53
CA ALA A 103 -0.13 5.49 -18.00
C ALA A 103 -1.56 5.67 -18.49
N GLY A 104 -2.56 5.18 -17.76
CA GLY A 104 -3.99 5.39 -17.99
C GLY A 104 -4.53 6.73 -17.46
N GLY A 105 -3.66 7.64 -17.01
CA GLY A 105 -4.02 8.97 -16.54
C GLY A 105 -4.51 9.02 -15.09
N VAL A 106 -4.20 8.00 -14.29
CA VAL A 106 -4.41 8.02 -12.83
C VAL A 106 -3.24 8.74 -12.18
N LYS A 107 -3.51 9.65 -11.24
CA LYS A 107 -2.48 10.30 -10.44
C LYS A 107 -2.10 9.39 -9.27
N VAL A 108 -1.03 8.64 -9.41
CA VAL A 108 -0.61 7.62 -8.45
C VAL A 108 0.38 8.19 -7.43
N ALA A 109 -0.06 8.35 -6.19
CA ALA A 109 0.75 8.77 -5.04
C ALA A 109 1.12 7.53 -4.22
N LYS A 110 2.16 6.81 -4.65
CA LYS A 110 2.54 5.54 -4.02
C LYS A 110 3.38 5.76 -2.78
N HIS A 111 2.94 5.21 -1.66
CA HIS A 111 3.71 5.17 -0.41
C HIS A 111 4.35 3.79 -0.25
N GLY A 112 5.55 3.73 0.27
CA GLY A 112 6.22 2.45 0.49
C GLY A 112 7.59 2.56 1.13
N ASN A 113 8.18 1.39 1.39
CA ASN A 113 9.46 1.27 2.08
C ASN A 113 10.35 0.23 1.38
N ARG A 114 11.55 0.05 1.92
CA ARG A 114 12.41 -1.10 1.60
C ARG A 114 11.79 -2.39 2.13
N ALA A 115 12.27 -3.52 1.61
CA ALA A 115 11.87 -4.83 2.09
C ALA A 115 12.08 -4.98 3.60
N ALA A 116 11.07 -5.52 4.29
CA ALA A 116 11.18 -5.92 5.69
C ALA A 116 11.42 -7.43 5.84
N SER A 117 10.70 -8.25 5.07
CA SER A 117 10.76 -9.71 5.09
C SER A 117 10.90 -10.35 3.70
N SER A 118 10.60 -9.61 2.64
CA SER A 118 10.83 -10.03 1.25
C SER A 118 12.25 -9.69 0.79
N LEU A 119 12.63 -10.16 -0.42
CA LEU A 119 13.93 -9.84 -1.03
C LEU A 119 13.96 -8.44 -1.67
N SER A 120 12.79 -7.88 -2.03
CA SER A 120 12.66 -6.59 -2.70
C SER A 120 11.38 -5.88 -2.28
N GLY A 121 11.50 -4.74 -1.64
CA GLY A 121 10.40 -3.82 -1.37
C GLY A 121 10.16 -2.87 -2.55
N THR A 122 9.13 -2.02 -2.43
CA THR A 122 8.81 -1.02 -3.47
C THR A 122 9.98 -0.09 -3.74
N ALA A 123 10.64 0.43 -2.67
CA ALA A 123 11.78 1.33 -2.79
C ALA A 123 12.95 0.66 -3.52
N ASP A 124 13.24 -0.59 -3.17
CA ASP A 124 14.35 -1.34 -3.76
C ASP A 124 14.13 -1.59 -5.27
N CYS A 125 12.92 -1.95 -5.65
CA CYS A 125 12.54 -2.16 -7.05
C CYS A 125 12.61 -0.84 -7.86
N LEU A 126 12.08 0.27 -7.33
CA LEU A 126 12.12 1.56 -8.01
C LEU A 126 13.54 2.09 -8.17
N GLU A 127 14.42 1.94 -7.16
CA GLU A 127 15.84 2.28 -7.30
C GLU A 127 16.53 1.42 -8.38
N ALA A 128 16.25 0.12 -8.41
CA ALA A 128 16.79 -0.79 -9.43
C ALA A 128 16.30 -0.45 -10.84
N LEU A 129 15.11 0.15 -10.96
CA LEU A 129 14.59 0.71 -12.23
C LEU A 129 15.21 2.07 -12.60
N GLY A 130 16.02 2.67 -11.73
CA GLY A 130 16.68 3.97 -11.96
C GLY A 130 15.88 5.19 -11.47
N VAL A 131 14.80 4.98 -10.72
CA VAL A 131 14.02 6.07 -10.11
C VAL A 131 14.73 6.59 -8.87
N ASN A 132 14.94 7.91 -8.79
CA ASN A 132 15.37 8.53 -7.54
C ASN A 132 14.19 8.52 -6.54
N ILE A 133 14.30 7.73 -5.47
CA ILE A 133 13.24 7.58 -4.46
C ILE A 133 13.27 8.64 -3.37
N ARG A 134 14.33 9.45 -3.30
CA ARG A 134 14.49 10.51 -2.28
C ARG A 134 13.95 11.82 -2.83
N GLN A 135 12.63 11.95 -2.78
CA GLN A 135 11.90 13.08 -3.34
C GLN A 135 11.38 14.00 -2.23
N SER A 136 11.58 15.32 -2.38
CA SER A 136 10.91 16.30 -1.53
C SER A 136 9.40 16.36 -1.83
N PRO A 137 8.59 16.96 -0.94
CA PRO A 137 7.18 17.21 -1.22
C PRO A 137 6.93 17.91 -2.57
N ALA A 138 7.73 18.94 -2.88
CA ALA A 138 7.61 19.71 -4.13
C ALA A 138 7.92 18.84 -5.36
N GLN A 139 8.98 18.02 -5.28
CA GLN A 139 9.30 17.08 -6.35
C GLN A 139 8.22 16.01 -6.53
N CYS A 140 7.62 15.50 -5.46
CA CYS A 140 6.50 14.56 -5.57
C CYS A 140 5.30 15.18 -6.30
N VAL A 141 4.96 16.43 -6.03
CA VAL A 141 3.91 17.16 -6.75
C VAL A 141 4.28 17.32 -8.24
N ARG A 142 5.53 17.68 -8.53
CA ARG A 142 6.03 17.76 -9.91
C ARG A 142 5.93 16.43 -10.65
N LEU A 143 6.33 15.33 -9.99
CA LEU A 143 6.24 13.97 -10.54
C LEU A 143 4.80 13.57 -10.85
N LEU A 144 3.84 13.87 -9.95
CA LEU A 144 2.43 13.64 -10.19
C LEU A 144 1.94 14.41 -11.42
N ASN A 145 2.38 15.65 -11.61
CA ASN A 145 1.99 16.47 -12.77
C ASN A 145 2.60 15.95 -14.09
N GLU A 146 3.92 15.72 -14.12
CA GLU A 146 4.65 15.42 -15.35
C GLU A 146 4.66 13.94 -15.74
N ALA A 147 4.78 13.02 -14.73
CA ALA A 147 4.88 11.58 -14.96
C ALA A 147 3.63 10.80 -14.54
N GLY A 148 2.68 11.44 -13.84
CA GLY A 148 1.48 10.79 -13.34
C GLY A 148 1.68 9.93 -12.09
N MET A 149 2.91 9.75 -11.62
CA MET A 149 3.24 8.94 -10.43
C MET A 149 4.35 9.60 -9.62
N CYS A 150 4.24 9.54 -8.28
CA CYS A 150 5.32 9.83 -7.35
C CYS A 150 5.50 8.68 -6.35
N PHE A 151 6.60 8.72 -5.62
CA PHE A 151 6.88 7.75 -4.55
C PHE A 151 7.24 8.46 -3.25
N PHE A 152 6.45 8.19 -2.21
CA PHE A 152 6.74 8.65 -0.85
C PHE A 152 7.54 7.59 -0.13
N PHE A 153 8.84 7.82 0.01
CA PHE A 153 9.71 6.91 0.74
C PHE A 153 9.47 7.04 2.25
N ALA A 154 8.90 6.00 2.86
CA ALA A 154 8.41 6.05 4.23
C ALA A 154 9.43 6.56 5.25
N GLN A 155 10.72 6.23 5.11
CA GLN A 155 11.77 6.69 6.03
C GLN A 155 11.98 8.21 5.98
N GLN A 156 11.68 8.85 4.85
CA GLN A 156 11.80 10.30 4.69
C GLN A 156 10.58 11.04 5.23
N TYR A 157 9.39 10.46 5.09
CA TYR A 157 8.13 11.12 5.42
C TYR A 157 7.62 10.82 6.84
N HIS A 158 8.09 9.74 7.47
CA HIS A 158 7.70 9.31 8.82
C HIS A 158 8.90 9.28 9.77
N THR A 159 9.47 10.45 10.06
CA THR A 159 10.68 10.57 10.92
C THR A 159 10.44 10.12 12.36
N SER A 160 9.20 10.20 12.86
CA SER A 160 8.81 9.71 14.19
C SER A 160 8.92 8.19 14.34
N MET A 161 9.03 7.44 13.25
CA MET A 161 9.27 5.98 13.31
C MET A 161 10.59 5.60 14.00
N LYS A 162 11.51 6.55 14.19
CA LYS A 162 12.74 6.35 14.98
C LYS A 162 12.47 5.88 16.42
N TYR A 163 11.32 6.25 16.99
CA TYR A 163 10.94 5.87 18.36
C TYR A 163 10.43 4.43 18.49
N VAL A 164 10.02 3.80 17.39
CA VAL A 164 9.45 2.44 17.39
C VAL A 164 10.17 1.45 16.49
N GLY A 165 10.94 1.94 15.52
CA GLY A 165 11.66 1.08 14.57
C GLY A 165 12.57 0.03 15.23
N PRO A 166 13.46 0.42 16.15
CA PRO A 166 14.30 -0.53 16.90
C PRO A 166 13.47 -1.54 17.69
N ILE A 167 12.43 -1.08 18.39
CA ILE A 167 11.55 -1.93 19.21
C ILE A 167 10.85 -2.98 18.35
N ARG A 168 10.29 -2.61 17.20
CA ARG A 168 9.65 -3.54 16.27
C ARG A 168 10.62 -4.62 15.78
N LYS A 169 11.88 -4.24 15.53
CA LYS A 169 12.93 -5.18 15.11
C LYS A 169 13.26 -6.19 16.23
N GLU A 170 13.33 -5.72 17.48
CA GLU A 170 13.60 -6.59 18.65
C GLU A 170 12.42 -7.52 18.95
N LEU A 171 11.17 -7.02 18.85
CA LEU A 171 9.97 -7.82 19.08
C LEU A 171 9.83 -8.96 18.06
N GLY A 172 10.20 -8.75 16.79
CA GLY A 172 10.26 -9.81 15.77
C GLY A 172 8.92 -10.43 15.37
N PHE A 173 7.80 -9.97 15.89
CA PHE A 173 6.45 -10.41 15.52
C PHE A 173 5.61 -9.26 14.96
N ARG A 174 4.44 -9.60 14.39
CA ARG A 174 3.53 -8.61 13.83
C ARG A 174 2.88 -7.76 14.93
N THR A 175 2.84 -6.45 14.69
CA THR A 175 2.17 -5.46 15.54
C THR A 175 1.24 -4.61 14.68
N VAL A 176 0.46 -3.73 15.28
CA VAL A 176 -0.40 -2.77 14.56
C VAL A 176 0.35 -2.02 13.45
N PHE A 177 1.65 -1.79 13.58
CA PHE A 177 2.46 -1.16 12.53
C PHE A 177 2.56 -1.95 11.22
N ASN A 178 2.20 -3.23 11.21
CA ASN A 178 2.17 -4.02 9.98
C ASN A 178 0.97 -3.67 9.09
N ILE A 179 -0.06 -3.03 9.66
CA ILE A 179 -1.25 -2.59 8.93
C ILE A 179 -1.36 -1.07 8.83
N LEU A 180 -0.61 -0.31 9.63
CA LEU A 180 -0.66 1.16 9.61
C LEU A 180 0.02 1.79 8.39
N GLY A 181 1.07 1.16 7.83
CA GLY A 181 1.81 1.70 6.69
C GLY A 181 0.90 2.15 5.53
N PRO A 182 0.04 1.26 5.00
CA PRO A 182 -0.90 1.61 3.93
C PRO A 182 -1.94 2.68 4.30
N LEU A 183 -2.14 2.96 5.57
CA LEU A 183 -3.13 3.92 6.07
C LEU A 183 -2.57 5.32 6.29
N THR A 184 -1.24 5.49 6.13
CA THR A 184 -0.52 6.71 6.55
C THR A 184 0.18 7.42 5.41
N ASN A 185 -0.34 7.28 4.19
CA ASN A 185 0.19 7.97 3.01
C ASN A 185 0.20 9.50 3.21
N PRO A 186 1.35 10.17 2.98
CA PRO A 186 1.52 11.62 3.14
C PRO A 186 0.53 12.48 2.33
N ALA A 187 0.07 11.99 1.17
CA ALA A 187 -0.86 12.71 0.31
C ALA A 187 -2.35 12.48 0.67
N ARG A 188 -2.65 11.60 1.64
CA ARG A 188 -4.01 11.26 2.07
C ARG A 188 -4.95 10.97 0.89
N PRO A 189 -4.68 9.91 0.10
CA PRO A 189 -5.40 9.62 -1.11
C PRO A 189 -6.90 9.42 -0.85
N SER A 190 -7.74 9.94 -1.75
CA SER A 190 -9.20 9.73 -1.74
C SER A 190 -9.61 8.44 -2.44
N MET A 191 -8.67 7.80 -3.13
CA MET A 191 -8.86 6.54 -3.87
C MET A 191 -7.74 5.56 -3.50
N GLN A 192 -8.09 4.29 -3.20
CA GLN A 192 -7.08 3.32 -2.77
C GLN A 192 -7.43 1.88 -3.15
N LEU A 193 -6.43 1.12 -3.62
CA LEU A 193 -6.44 -0.34 -3.67
C LEU A 193 -5.48 -0.85 -2.61
N LEU A 194 -6.03 -1.50 -1.57
CA LEU A 194 -5.29 -2.02 -0.42
C LEU A 194 -5.35 -3.55 -0.38
N GLY A 195 -4.21 -4.21 -0.54
CA GLY A 195 -4.07 -5.63 -0.29
C GLY A 195 -3.77 -5.94 1.18
N VAL A 196 -4.35 -7.02 1.71
CA VAL A 196 -4.14 -7.44 3.10
C VAL A 196 -3.64 -8.88 3.18
N TYR A 197 -2.77 -9.16 4.16
CA TYR A 197 -2.13 -10.46 4.35
C TYR A 197 -3.06 -11.52 4.98
N ASP A 198 -4.22 -11.12 5.48
CA ASP A 198 -5.19 -12.02 6.12
C ASP A 198 -6.62 -11.54 5.83
N GLU A 199 -7.52 -12.50 5.61
CA GLU A 199 -8.91 -12.22 5.21
C GLU A 199 -9.69 -11.46 6.27
N TYR A 200 -9.43 -11.70 7.55
CA TYR A 200 -10.14 -11.01 8.64
C TYR A 200 -9.91 -9.48 8.62
N LEU A 201 -8.84 -9.01 7.99
CA LEU A 201 -8.53 -7.57 7.86
C LEU A 201 -9.38 -6.86 6.80
N VAL A 202 -10.00 -7.60 5.88
CA VAL A 202 -10.78 -7.01 4.77
C VAL A 202 -11.87 -6.07 5.31
N GLY A 203 -12.71 -6.54 6.22
CA GLY A 203 -13.79 -5.74 6.80
C GLY A 203 -13.29 -4.55 7.63
N PRO A 204 -12.49 -4.79 8.68
CA PRO A 204 -11.95 -3.71 9.53
C PRO A 204 -11.21 -2.62 8.75
N LEU A 205 -10.29 -2.98 7.84
CA LEU A 205 -9.54 -1.99 7.07
C LEU A 205 -10.40 -1.25 6.04
N THR A 206 -11.47 -1.88 5.52
CA THR A 206 -12.46 -1.16 4.70
C THR A 206 -13.10 -0.02 5.48
N GLN A 207 -13.55 -0.29 6.70
CA GLN A 207 -14.16 0.73 7.54
C GLN A 207 -13.14 1.81 7.96
N VAL A 208 -11.91 1.41 8.28
CA VAL A 208 -10.82 2.37 8.58
C VAL A 208 -10.56 3.28 7.39
N LEU A 209 -10.46 2.76 6.16
CA LEU A 209 -10.25 3.58 4.97
C LEU A 209 -11.38 4.60 4.76
N ILE A 210 -12.64 4.19 4.97
CA ILE A 210 -13.80 5.10 4.90
C ILE A 210 -13.65 6.21 5.96
N ASN A 211 -13.35 5.86 7.20
CA ASN A 211 -13.15 6.81 8.31
C ASN A 211 -11.98 7.78 8.03
N LEU A 212 -10.97 7.33 7.30
CA LEU A 212 -9.81 8.13 6.89
C LEU A 212 -10.03 8.96 5.61
N GLY A 213 -11.24 8.92 5.03
CA GLY A 213 -11.65 9.77 3.91
C GLY A 213 -11.48 9.16 2.53
N VAL A 214 -11.23 7.85 2.41
CA VAL A 214 -11.23 7.17 1.11
C VAL A 214 -12.68 7.08 0.61
N ARG A 215 -12.93 7.67 -0.55
CA ARG A 215 -14.27 7.71 -1.18
C ARG A 215 -14.48 6.57 -2.16
N ARG A 216 -13.43 6.14 -2.85
CA ARG A 216 -13.48 5.03 -3.80
C ARG A 216 -12.28 4.12 -3.56
N GLY A 217 -12.51 2.84 -3.46
CA GLY A 217 -11.41 1.92 -3.21
C GLY A 217 -11.82 0.47 -3.17
N MET A 218 -10.82 -0.37 -2.93
CA MET A 218 -11.00 -1.78 -2.63
C MET A 218 -10.00 -2.22 -1.57
N VAL A 219 -10.48 -3.03 -0.62
CA VAL A 219 -9.62 -3.85 0.23
C VAL A 219 -9.69 -5.28 -0.31
N VAL A 220 -8.55 -5.88 -0.58
CA VAL A 220 -8.48 -7.17 -1.28
C VAL A 220 -7.60 -8.18 -0.53
N TYR A 221 -8.00 -9.44 -0.62
CA TYR A 221 -7.25 -10.58 -0.08
C TYR A 221 -7.32 -11.74 -1.06
N GLY A 222 -6.18 -12.11 -1.64
CA GLY A 222 -6.05 -13.35 -2.40
C GLY A 222 -6.15 -14.56 -1.46
N GLN A 223 -7.11 -15.46 -1.72
CA GLN A 223 -7.41 -16.59 -0.83
C GLN A 223 -6.28 -17.62 -0.74
N ASP A 224 -5.23 -17.46 -1.51
CA ASP A 224 -3.95 -18.15 -1.41
C ASP A 224 -2.94 -17.42 -0.50
N LYS A 225 -3.41 -16.50 0.34
CA LYS A 225 -2.61 -15.65 1.22
C LYS A 225 -1.70 -14.68 0.44
N LEU A 226 -2.29 -13.95 -0.50
CA LEU A 226 -1.61 -12.91 -1.25
C LEU A 226 -2.27 -11.56 -0.94
N ASP A 227 -1.47 -10.54 -0.63
CA ASP A 227 -1.95 -9.17 -0.38
C ASP A 227 -2.12 -8.36 -1.68
N GLU A 228 -2.69 -9.01 -2.70
CA GLU A 228 -3.00 -8.47 -4.03
C GLU A 228 -4.25 -9.16 -4.60
N ILE A 229 -4.78 -8.69 -5.72
CA ILE A 229 -5.73 -9.48 -6.51
C ILE A 229 -4.96 -10.63 -7.14
N SER A 230 -5.29 -11.85 -6.69
CA SER A 230 -4.54 -13.05 -7.07
C SER A 230 -4.89 -13.56 -8.47
N LEU A 231 -3.89 -14.04 -9.20
CA LEU A 231 -4.07 -14.82 -10.42
C LEU A 231 -4.08 -16.32 -10.14
N SER A 232 -3.66 -16.76 -8.95
CA SER A 232 -3.56 -18.18 -8.60
C SER A 232 -4.75 -18.69 -7.78
N ALA A 233 -5.59 -17.78 -7.25
CA ALA A 233 -6.73 -18.12 -6.41
C ALA A 233 -7.88 -17.11 -6.59
N PRO A 234 -9.09 -17.39 -6.06
CA PRO A 234 -10.09 -16.36 -5.86
C PRO A 234 -9.59 -15.26 -4.96
N THR A 235 -10.16 -14.07 -5.07
CA THR A 235 -9.84 -12.92 -4.23
C THR A 235 -11.11 -12.41 -3.55
N THR A 236 -11.09 -12.33 -2.22
CA THR A 236 -12.10 -11.60 -1.45
C THR A 236 -11.86 -10.12 -1.62
N ILE A 237 -12.86 -9.37 -2.04
CA ILE A 237 -12.80 -7.92 -2.22
C ILE A 237 -13.88 -7.23 -1.39
N SER A 238 -13.56 -6.07 -0.85
CA SER A 238 -14.52 -5.14 -0.26
C SER A 238 -14.41 -3.81 -1.02
N GLU A 239 -15.40 -3.53 -1.88
CA GLU A 239 -15.43 -2.33 -2.71
C GLU A 239 -16.07 -1.17 -1.95
N ILE A 240 -15.37 -0.02 -1.91
CA ILE A 240 -15.80 1.22 -1.25
C ILE A 240 -16.34 2.19 -2.30
N ARG A 241 -17.52 2.78 -2.02
CA ARG A 241 -18.11 3.87 -2.80
C ARG A 241 -18.81 4.86 -1.87
N ASP A 242 -18.28 6.06 -1.75
CA ASP A 242 -18.90 7.20 -1.07
C ASP A 242 -19.54 6.85 0.28
N GLY A 243 -18.78 6.18 1.15
CA GLY A 243 -19.16 5.86 2.53
C GLY A 243 -19.89 4.53 2.73
N TRP A 244 -20.24 3.79 1.66
CA TRP A 244 -20.72 2.42 1.77
C TRP A 244 -19.73 1.43 1.15
N TYR A 245 -19.88 0.17 1.46
CA TYR A 245 -19.04 -0.89 0.86
C TYR A 245 -19.83 -2.18 0.65
N ARG A 246 -19.32 -2.99 -0.27
CA ARG A 246 -19.85 -4.31 -0.58
C ARG A 246 -18.72 -5.33 -0.66
N THR A 247 -18.87 -6.45 0.06
CA THR A 247 -17.92 -7.56 -0.03
C THR A 247 -18.40 -8.60 -1.03
N SER A 248 -17.49 -9.11 -1.85
CA SER A 248 -17.73 -10.17 -2.82
C SER A 248 -16.45 -10.96 -3.10
N VAL A 249 -16.54 -12.00 -3.90
CA VAL A 249 -15.39 -12.79 -4.35
C VAL A 249 -15.31 -12.71 -5.86
N ILE A 250 -14.12 -12.40 -6.36
CA ILE A 250 -13.80 -12.43 -7.79
C ILE A 250 -12.81 -13.56 -8.09
N ARG A 251 -12.78 -13.98 -9.33
CA ARG A 251 -11.89 -15.06 -9.80
C ARG A 251 -11.15 -14.62 -11.05
N PRO A 252 -9.95 -15.14 -11.32
CA PRO A 252 -9.22 -14.87 -12.57
C PRO A 252 -10.08 -15.16 -13.82
N GLU A 253 -10.89 -16.21 -13.77
CA GLU A 253 -11.75 -16.65 -14.85
C GLU A 253 -12.84 -15.62 -15.22
N ASP A 254 -13.27 -14.78 -14.26
CA ASP A 254 -14.26 -13.70 -14.49
C ASP A 254 -13.70 -12.65 -15.47
N PHE A 255 -12.38 -12.58 -15.59
CA PHE A 255 -11.62 -11.66 -16.45
C PHE A 255 -11.06 -12.36 -17.70
N GLY A 256 -11.32 -13.65 -17.88
CA GLY A 256 -10.83 -14.44 -19.01
C GLY A 256 -9.40 -14.95 -18.85
N PHE A 257 -8.89 -15.00 -17.62
CA PHE A 257 -7.58 -15.57 -17.31
C PHE A 257 -7.71 -16.99 -16.73
N GLU A 258 -6.79 -17.87 -17.13
CA GLU A 258 -6.57 -19.12 -16.44
C GLU A 258 -5.75 -18.88 -15.17
N ARG A 259 -6.00 -19.69 -14.14
CA ARG A 259 -5.18 -19.65 -12.92
C ARG A 259 -3.77 -20.14 -13.21
N CYS A 260 -2.81 -19.48 -12.61
CA CYS A 260 -1.42 -19.95 -12.58
C CYS A 260 -1.10 -20.68 -11.26
N ALA A 261 0.05 -21.29 -11.17
CA ALA A 261 0.60 -21.69 -9.88
C ALA A 261 1.04 -20.43 -9.10
N LYS A 262 0.93 -20.46 -7.77
CA LYS A 262 1.36 -19.32 -6.93
C LYS A 262 2.85 -19.01 -7.15
N ASP A 263 3.67 -20.04 -7.38
CA ASP A 263 5.10 -19.92 -7.62
C ASP A 263 5.44 -19.17 -8.93
N ASP A 264 4.52 -19.13 -9.90
CA ASP A 264 4.71 -18.36 -11.15
C ASP A 264 4.73 -16.83 -10.87
N LEU A 265 4.22 -16.40 -9.72
CA LEU A 265 4.19 -15.00 -9.30
C LEU A 265 5.39 -14.59 -8.43
N LYS A 266 6.31 -15.53 -8.14
CA LYS A 266 7.49 -15.21 -7.33
C LYS A 266 8.37 -14.18 -8.02
N GLY A 267 8.90 -13.29 -7.19
CA GLY A 267 9.98 -12.37 -7.53
C GLY A 267 11.32 -12.85 -7.01
N GLY A 268 12.27 -11.94 -6.98
CA GLY A 268 13.64 -12.19 -6.55
C GLY A 268 14.27 -10.95 -5.91
N THR A 269 15.55 -10.76 -6.19
CA THR A 269 16.32 -9.57 -5.82
C THR A 269 15.74 -8.29 -6.44
N PRO A 270 16.12 -7.10 -5.97
CA PRO A 270 15.70 -5.85 -6.59
C PRO A 270 15.96 -5.79 -8.11
N ALA A 271 17.11 -6.26 -8.55
CA ALA A 271 17.46 -6.28 -9.98
C ALA A 271 16.57 -7.24 -10.78
N GLU A 272 16.29 -8.44 -10.25
CA GLU A 272 15.39 -9.41 -10.89
C GLU A 272 13.96 -8.86 -10.97
N ASN A 273 13.47 -8.21 -9.92
CA ASN A 273 12.13 -7.60 -9.90
C ASN A 273 12.03 -6.39 -10.85
N ALA A 274 13.09 -5.60 -10.95
CA ALA A 274 13.17 -4.53 -11.96
C ALA A 274 13.12 -5.10 -13.39
N GLN A 275 13.83 -6.19 -13.65
CA GLN A 275 13.80 -6.87 -14.95
C GLN A 275 12.41 -7.43 -15.28
N ILE A 276 11.75 -8.09 -14.30
CA ILE A 276 10.36 -8.57 -14.44
C ILE A 276 9.43 -7.41 -14.83
N THR A 277 9.57 -6.27 -14.14
CA THR A 277 8.77 -5.07 -14.44
C THR A 277 9.04 -4.57 -15.87
N LEU A 278 10.30 -4.47 -16.27
CA LEU A 278 10.68 -4.05 -17.63
C LEU A 278 10.16 -5.02 -18.70
N ASP A 279 10.27 -6.33 -18.48
CA ASP A 279 9.77 -7.34 -19.40
C ASP A 279 8.26 -7.20 -19.61
N ILE A 280 7.50 -7.02 -18.52
CA ILE A 280 6.05 -6.81 -18.60
C ILE A 280 5.72 -5.53 -19.36
N LEU A 281 6.39 -4.41 -19.05
CA LEU A 281 6.15 -3.13 -19.70
C LEU A 281 6.58 -3.12 -21.19
N ASN A 282 7.49 -4.02 -21.59
CA ASN A 282 7.85 -4.29 -22.97
C ASN A 282 6.93 -5.30 -23.68
N GLY A 283 5.85 -5.73 -23.01
CA GLY A 283 4.82 -6.56 -23.63
C GLY A 283 4.97 -8.06 -23.46
N ALA A 284 5.93 -8.53 -22.64
CA ALA A 284 6.06 -9.96 -22.34
C ALA A 284 4.73 -10.52 -21.81
N LYS A 285 4.34 -11.68 -22.34
CA LYS A 285 3.10 -12.38 -21.95
C LYS A 285 3.38 -13.38 -20.83
N GLY A 286 2.34 -13.80 -20.14
CA GLY A 286 2.41 -14.84 -19.12
C GLY A 286 1.79 -14.44 -17.77
N PRO A 287 1.90 -15.31 -16.75
CA PRO A 287 1.21 -15.14 -15.47
C PRO A 287 1.53 -13.82 -14.77
N LYS A 288 2.78 -13.39 -14.74
CA LYS A 288 3.17 -12.13 -14.08
C LYS A 288 2.51 -10.90 -14.71
N ARG A 289 2.44 -10.86 -16.06
CA ARG A 289 1.70 -9.82 -16.76
C ARG A 289 0.21 -9.88 -16.39
N ASN A 290 -0.42 -11.05 -16.43
CA ASN A 290 -1.84 -11.19 -16.14
C ASN A 290 -2.18 -10.74 -14.71
N ALA A 291 -1.33 -11.02 -13.74
CA ALA A 291 -1.48 -10.49 -12.38
C ALA A 291 -1.42 -8.94 -12.36
N VAL A 292 -0.51 -8.34 -13.12
CA VAL A 292 -0.45 -6.88 -13.26
C VAL A 292 -1.73 -6.35 -13.93
N LEU A 293 -2.25 -7.02 -14.95
CA LEU A 293 -3.47 -6.59 -15.65
C LEU A 293 -4.68 -6.58 -14.71
N LEU A 294 -4.82 -7.57 -13.81
CA LEU A 294 -5.90 -7.61 -12.80
C LEU A 294 -5.79 -6.43 -11.82
N ASN A 295 -4.63 -6.21 -11.25
CA ASN A 295 -4.42 -5.17 -10.25
C ASN A 295 -4.46 -3.76 -10.85
N ALA A 296 -3.85 -3.55 -12.03
CA ALA A 296 -3.95 -2.28 -12.76
C ALA A 296 -5.36 -2.02 -13.27
N GLY A 297 -6.07 -3.06 -13.71
CA GLY A 297 -7.48 -2.98 -14.13
C GLY A 297 -8.40 -2.53 -13.00
N ALA A 298 -8.19 -3.05 -11.79
CA ALA A 298 -8.89 -2.59 -10.60
C ALA A 298 -8.56 -1.13 -10.27
N ALA A 299 -7.27 -0.74 -10.35
CA ALA A 299 -6.85 0.64 -10.14
C ALA A 299 -7.50 1.62 -11.13
N LEU A 300 -7.53 1.28 -12.42
CA LEU A 300 -8.18 2.07 -13.47
C LEU A 300 -9.70 2.19 -13.23
N TYR A 301 -10.35 1.12 -12.80
CA TYR A 301 -11.77 1.14 -12.44
C TYR A 301 -12.05 2.01 -11.22
N ILE A 302 -11.29 1.86 -10.14
CA ILE A 302 -11.44 2.68 -8.93
C ILE A 302 -11.26 4.16 -9.26
N ALA A 303 -10.29 4.50 -10.10
CA ALA A 303 -10.00 5.86 -10.52
C ALA A 303 -10.97 6.40 -11.60
N GLY A 304 -11.99 5.62 -12.00
CA GLY A 304 -13.00 6.06 -12.99
C GLY A 304 -12.50 6.15 -14.41
N LYS A 305 -11.39 5.49 -14.75
CA LYS A 305 -10.84 5.40 -16.11
C LYS A 305 -11.45 4.25 -16.91
N ALA A 306 -12.17 3.36 -16.26
CA ALA A 306 -12.91 2.27 -16.86
C ALA A 306 -14.26 2.08 -16.15
N GLU A 307 -15.27 1.61 -16.86
CA GLU A 307 -16.63 1.40 -16.34
C GLU A 307 -16.76 0.14 -15.45
N SER A 308 -15.83 -0.79 -15.58
CA SER A 308 -15.76 -2.03 -14.79
C SER A 308 -14.32 -2.49 -14.63
N MET A 309 -14.06 -3.39 -13.65
CA MET A 309 -12.74 -4.00 -13.52
C MET A 309 -12.34 -4.75 -14.80
N LYS A 310 -13.29 -5.41 -15.48
CA LYS A 310 -13.02 -6.13 -16.73
C LYS A 310 -12.60 -5.18 -17.83
N ALA A 311 -13.30 -4.06 -18.02
CA ALA A 311 -12.89 -3.01 -18.96
C ALA A 311 -11.54 -2.40 -18.58
N GLY A 312 -11.28 -2.21 -17.29
CA GLY A 312 -9.98 -1.76 -16.78
C GLY A 312 -8.84 -2.72 -17.10
N THR A 313 -9.09 -4.04 -17.02
CA THR A 313 -8.11 -5.07 -17.39
C THR A 313 -7.75 -5.03 -18.87
N VAL A 314 -8.74 -4.81 -19.74
CA VAL A 314 -8.52 -4.61 -21.19
C VAL A 314 -7.71 -3.35 -21.44
N LEU A 315 -8.10 -2.24 -20.84
CA LEU A 315 -7.36 -0.97 -20.95
C LEU A 315 -5.92 -1.11 -20.44
N ALA A 316 -5.68 -1.82 -19.34
CA ALA A 316 -4.33 -2.08 -18.84
C ALA A 316 -3.48 -2.83 -19.86
N ALA A 317 -4.04 -3.82 -20.57
CA ALA A 317 -3.34 -4.52 -21.64
C ALA A 317 -2.99 -3.59 -22.81
N GLU A 318 -3.91 -2.72 -23.24
CA GLU A 318 -3.67 -1.73 -24.27
C GLU A 318 -2.57 -0.73 -23.90
N LEU A 319 -2.54 -0.27 -22.65
CA LEU A 319 -1.51 0.64 -22.14
C LEU A 319 -0.11 0.03 -22.15
N ILE A 320 -0.01 -1.28 -21.87
CA ILE A 320 1.26 -2.00 -21.99
C ILE A 320 1.62 -2.22 -23.46
N ASP A 321 0.71 -2.77 -24.26
CA ASP A 321 0.97 -3.18 -25.65
C ASP A 321 1.23 -1.97 -26.58
N SER A 322 0.73 -0.78 -26.25
CA SER A 322 1.03 0.46 -26.94
C SER A 322 2.34 1.14 -26.51
N GLY A 323 3.03 0.60 -25.50
CA GLY A 323 4.26 1.18 -24.96
C GLY A 323 4.04 2.38 -24.00
N LYS A 324 2.80 2.80 -23.74
CA LYS A 324 2.51 3.93 -22.85
C LYS A 324 2.97 3.69 -21.41
N ALA A 325 2.81 2.48 -20.92
CA ALA A 325 3.27 2.13 -19.56
C ALA A 325 4.80 2.19 -19.44
N LEU A 326 5.54 1.75 -20.44
CA LEU A 326 7.00 1.90 -20.50
C LEU A 326 7.42 3.38 -20.58
N ALA A 327 6.76 4.16 -21.42
CA ALA A 327 7.02 5.59 -21.52
C ALA A 327 6.77 6.34 -20.20
N THR A 328 5.75 5.91 -19.42
CA THR A 328 5.49 6.44 -18.08
C THR A 328 6.64 6.16 -17.11
N LEU A 329 7.20 4.94 -17.10
CA LEU A 329 8.40 4.62 -16.31
C LEU A 329 9.59 5.48 -16.73
N GLN A 330 9.86 5.60 -18.04
CA GLN A 330 10.95 6.42 -18.55
C GLN A 330 10.79 7.89 -18.13
N LYS A 331 9.57 8.42 -18.18
CA LYS A 331 9.29 9.78 -17.72
C LYS A 331 9.47 9.92 -16.20
N LEU A 332 9.05 8.93 -15.43
CA LEU A 332 9.25 8.89 -13.97
C LEU A 332 10.76 8.92 -13.64
N ILE A 333 11.57 8.11 -14.32
CA ILE A 333 13.03 8.11 -14.15
C ILE A 333 13.61 9.48 -14.51
N GLU A 334 13.28 10.01 -15.67
CA GLU A 334 13.76 11.31 -16.13
C GLU A 334 13.46 12.41 -15.11
N VAL A 335 12.20 12.58 -14.74
CA VAL A 335 11.76 13.66 -13.84
C VAL A 335 12.30 13.49 -12.43
N SER A 336 12.37 12.24 -11.91
CA SER A 336 12.86 11.97 -10.56
C SER A 336 14.36 12.31 -10.40
N ASN A 337 15.13 12.25 -11.47
CA ASN A 337 16.57 12.56 -11.46
C ASN A 337 16.90 14.01 -11.84
N ARG A 338 15.90 14.84 -12.16
CA ARG A 338 16.14 16.26 -12.40
C ARG A 338 16.44 16.97 -11.09
N PRO A 339 17.41 17.91 -11.06
CA PRO A 339 17.64 18.74 -9.89
C PRO A 339 16.36 19.48 -9.46
N GLU A 340 16.23 19.67 -8.16
CA GLU A 340 15.24 20.65 -7.67
C GLU A 340 15.60 22.01 -8.21
N ALA A 341 14.63 22.72 -8.79
CA ALA A 341 14.83 24.14 -9.09
C ALA A 341 15.09 24.85 -7.76
N GLU A 342 16.15 25.65 -7.70
CA GLU A 342 16.38 26.54 -6.57
C GLU A 342 15.11 27.39 -6.39
N ALA A 343 14.55 27.36 -5.15
CA ALA A 343 13.30 28.04 -4.81
C ALA A 343 13.51 29.55 -4.72
#